data_70e1ebd06e0a19b647102fcb4efabcde
#
_entry.id   70e1ebd06e0a19b647102fcb4efabcde
#
_cell.length_a   1.000
_cell.length_b   1.000
_cell.length_c   1.000
_cell.angle_alpha   90.00
_cell.angle_beta   90.00
_cell.angle_gamma   90.00
#
_symmetry.space_group_name_H-M   'P 1'
#
loop_
_entity.id
_entity.type
_entity.pdbx_description
1 polymer ?
#
loop_
_entity_poly.entity_id
_entity_poly.type
_entity_poly.pdbx_seq_one_letter_code
_entity_poly.pdbx_strand_id
1 'polypeptide(L)'
;MLIRRRKKEDADDIVTRVGDYNNAAALNYEPRDIGPVPPDYGVLFVVFSLMLLGCLMVFSASISLGDSPKYHISEHYFFVRHVISLVVALFGAYIVWHIPMKAWKKMAFPFFLFGLFLLGAVFIPGIGKSTNGACRWIPLGLFNLQVTEVMKIAVLIYAADFTVRKQNYMHSVKKGLLPMLLVMGLVGFLVLKEPDLGAYVMMLAISMGILFLGGINLTVFIMVLVGVLGLLVFMIFAASWRAARFFAYLDPWEISNAQGKAYQLSHSLIAFGRGESWGVGLGDAIEKQHYLPEAHTDFILAIVGEELGFAGVMLILVCLLYPSPSPRDPKTSRM
;
A
#
# COMPACT_ATOMS: atom_id res chain seq x y z
N MET A 1 29.54 7.29 48.98
CA MET A 1 28.94 6.03 48.54
C MET A 1 27.40 5.98 48.76
N LEU A 2 26.88 6.53 49.84
CA LEU A 2 25.43 6.57 50.17
C LEU A 2 24.55 7.44 49.21
N ILE A 3 25.07 8.55 48.72
CA ILE A 3 24.34 9.46 47.79
C ILE A 3 24.08 8.84 46.42
N ARG A 4 25.00 7.97 45.95
CA ARG A 4 24.85 7.24 44.66
C ARG A 4 23.80 6.12 44.75
N ARG A 5 23.64 5.49 45.91
CA ARG A 5 22.61 4.45 46.14
C ARG A 5 21.19 5.06 46.15
N ARG A 6 21.00 6.20 46.88
CA ARG A 6 19.69 6.89 46.93
C ARG A 6 19.23 7.33 45.54
N LYS A 7 20.11 7.93 44.70
CA LYS A 7 19.72 8.32 43.37
C LYS A 7 19.36 7.16 42.45
N LYS A 8 19.89 5.96 42.68
CA LYS A 8 19.55 4.77 41.91
C LYS A 8 18.22 4.18 42.33
N GLU A 9 17.93 4.15 43.65
CA GLU A 9 16.64 3.72 44.21
C GLU A 9 15.51 4.66 43.74
N ASP A 10 15.73 5.98 43.77
CA ASP A 10 14.74 6.96 43.29
C ASP A 10 14.48 6.84 41.81
N ALA A 11 15.48 6.53 40.98
CA ALA A 11 15.34 6.32 39.55
C ALA A 11 14.60 5.02 39.20
N ASP A 12 14.91 3.94 39.93
CA ASP A 12 14.24 2.64 39.75
C ASP A 12 12.76 2.71 40.23
N ASP A 13 12.46 3.50 41.28
CA ASP A 13 11.09 3.74 41.75
C ASP A 13 10.27 4.60 40.79
N ILE A 14 10.91 5.57 40.13
CA ILE A 14 10.26 6.38 39.07
C ILE A 14 9.96 5.51 37.85
N VAL A 15 10.91 4.65 37.45
CA VAL A 15 10.71 3.77 36.27
C VAL A 15 9.61 2.74 36.52
N THR A 16 9.52 2.18 37.77
CA THR A 16 8.42 1.28 38.15
C THR A 16 7.08 2.00 38.19
N ARG A 17 6.99 3.21 38.76
CA ARG A 17 5.74 4.00 38.81
C ARG A 17 5.28 4.42 37.42
N VAL A 18 6.17 4.82 36.52
CA VAL A 18 5.82 5.14 35.11
C VAL A 18 5.37 3.87 34.38
N GLY A 19 6.01 2.73 34.61
CA GLY A 19 5.61 1.43 34.09
C GLY A 19 4.21 1.01 34.55
N ASP A 20 3.90 1.19 35.86
CA ASP A 20 2.60 0.86 36.45
C ASP A 20 1.51 1.85 35.95
N TYR A 21 1.83 3.12 35.77
CA TYR A 21 0.89 4.12 35.21
C TYR A 21 0.50 3.80 33.78
N ASN A 22 1.48 3.43 32.94
CA ASN A 22 1.24 3.02 31.56
C ASN A 22 0.47 1.69 31.49
N ASN A 23 0.76 0.74 32.38
CA ASN A 23 0.03 -0.52 32.47
C ASN A 23 -1.41 -0.32 32.98
N ALA A 24 -1.62 0.51 34.00
CA ALA A 24 -2.94 0.82 34.50
C ALA A 24 -3.80 1.59 33.47
N ALA A 25 -3.20 2.53 32.74
CA ALA A 25 -3.87 3.24 31.66
C ALA A 25 -4.22 2.33 30.48
N ALA A 26 -3.34 1.37 30.15
CA ALA A 26 -3.59 0.39 29.07
C ALA A 26 -4.62 -0.67 29.47
N LEU A 27 -4.66 -1.09 30.75
CA LEU A 27 -5.61 -2.08 31.25
C LEU A 27 -7.03 -1.52 31.43
N ASN A 28 -7.16 -0.21 31.66
CA ASN A 28 -8.43 0.49 31.83
C ASN A 28 -8.92 1.24 30.59
N TYR A 29 -8.24 1.10 29.45
CA TYR A 29 -8.74 1.62 28.20
C TYR A 29 -9.90 0.73 27.71
N GLU A 30 -11.07 0.93 28.30
CA GLU A 30 -12.31 0.59 27.62
C GLU A 30 -12.49 1.61 26.50
N PRO A 31 -12.52 1.17 25.23
CA PRO A 31 -12.86 2.07 24.14
C PRO A 31 -14.23 2.67 24.49
N ARG A 32 -14.26 3.96 24.81
CA ARG A 32 -15.52 4.69 25.00
C ARG A 32 -16.36 4.36 23.78
N ASP A 33 -17.57 3.91 24.01
CA ASP A 33 -18.57 3.73 22.96
C ASP A 33 -18.92 5.13 22.46
N ILE A 34 -18.03 5.66 21.62
CA ILE A 34 -18.25 6.91 20.92
C ILE A 34 -19.32 6.52 19.91
N GLY A 35 -20.54 6.97 20.13
CA GLY A 35 -21.65 6.77 19.21
C GLY A 35 -21.23 7.08 17.77
N PRO A 36 -22.04 6.82 16.75
CA PRO A 36 -21.65 6.93 15.37
C PRO A 36 -21.01 8.31 15.09
N VAL A 37 -19.69 8.31 14.90
CA VAL A 37 -18.95 9.52 14.56
C VAL A 37 -19.43 9.96 13.18
N PRO A 38 -19.91 11.21 13.00
CA PRO A 38 -20.32 11.68 11.69
C PRO A 38 -19.14 11.59 10.71
N PRO A 39 -19.40 11.23 9.44
CA PRO A 39 -18.35 11.15 8.44
C PRO A 39 -17.70 12.51 8.24
N ASP A 40 -16.39 12.50 8.00
CA ASP A 40 -15.68 13.70 7.56
C ASP A 40 -16.06 13.99 6.09
N TYR A 41 -16.93 14.99 5.91
CA TYR A 41 -17.42 15.38 4.58
C TYR A 41 -16.27 15.89 3.69
N GLY A 42 -15.19 16.47 4.26
CA GLY A 42 -14.04 16.92 3.49
C GLY A 42 -13.30 15.74 2.87
N VAL A 43 -13.07 14.67 3.64
CA VAL A 43 -12.47 13.43 3.14
C VAL A 43 -13.36 12.79 2.06
N LEU A 44 -14.68 12.73 2.29
CA LEU A 44 -15.61 12.19 1.30
C LEU A 44 -15.57 13.01 -0.01
N PHE A 45 -15.60 14.34 0.09
CA PHE A 45 -15.52 15.21 -1.09
C PHE A 45 -14.24 14.95 -1.89
N VAL A 46 -13.09 14.88 -1.23
CA VAL A 46 -11.79 14.59 -1.87
C VAL A 46 -11.80 13.21 -2.54
N VAL A 47 -12.30 12.18 -1.86
CA VAL A 47 -12.35 10.82 -2.41
C VAL A 47 -13.23 10.78 -3.66
N PHE A 48 -14.45 11.37 -3.61
CA PHE A 48 -15.35 11.42 -4.78
C PHE A 48 -14.77 12.24 -5.92
N SER A 49 -14.09 13.35 -5.63
CA SER A 49 -13.43 14.18 -6.65
C SER A 49 -12.32 13.40 -7.35
N LEU A 50 -11.49 12.69 -6.60
CA LEU A 50 -10.44 11.83 -7.17
C LEU A 50 -11.03 10.65 -7.97
N MET A 51 -12.15 10.07 -7.53
CA MET A 51 -12.83 9.00 -8.28
C MET A 51 -13.38 9.51 -9.61
N LEU A 52 -14.00 10.70 -9.64
CA LEU A 52 -14.49 11.32 -10.86
C LEU A 52 -13.36 11.67 -11.82
N LEU A 53 -12.28 12.26 -11.30
CA LEU A 53 -11.09 12.53 -12.10
C LEU A 53 -10.47 11.23 -12.63
N GLY A 54 -10.40 10.18 -11.82
CA GLY A 54 -9.94 8.86 -12.22
C GLY A 54 -10.79 8.26 -13.35
N CYS A 55 -12.12 8.36 -13.27
CA CYS A 55 -13.01 7.93 -14.34
C CYS A 55 -12.73 8.68 -15.66
N LEU A 56 -12.59 10.01 -15.58
CA LEU A 56 -12.30 10.84 -16.76
C LEU A 56 -10.96 10.46 -17.38
N MET A 57 -9.92 10.31 -16.56
CA MET A 57 -8.57 10.01 -17.03
C MET A 57 -8.43 8.58 -17.55
N VAL A 58 -9.10 7.60 -16.94
CA VAL A 58 -9.16 6.22 -17.49
C VAL A 58 -9.86 6.21 -18.84
N PHE A 59 -10.95 6.95 -18.99
CA PHE A 59 -11.62 7.09 -20.28
C PHE A 59 -10.69 7.71 -21.32
N SER A 60 -10.05 8.86 -21.01
CA SER A 60 -9.12 9.52 -21.92
C SER A 60 -7.93 8.60 -22.31
N ALA A 61 -7.31 7.93 -21.31
CA ALA A 61 -6.15 7.08 -21.55
C ALA A 61 -6.46 5.77 -22.27
N SER A 62 -7.74 5.31 -22.24
CA SER A 62 -8.11 4.01 -22.82
C SER A 62 -8.77 4.11 -24.19
N ILE A 63 -9.16 5.29 -24.65
CA ILE A 63 -9.92 5.47 -25.90
C ILE A 63 -9.12 4.99 -27.12
N SER A 64 -7.81 5.26 -27.13
CA SER A 64 -6.89 4.83 -28.21
C SER A 64 -6.69 3.32 -28.28
N LEU A 65 -7.00 2.57 -27.23
CA LEU A 65 -6.85 1.11 -27.20
C LEU A 65 -7.93 0.40 -28.02
N GLY A 66 -9.07 1.05 -28.27
CA GLY A 66 -10.12 0.53 -29.14
C GLY A 66 -9.67 0.35 -30.58
N ASP A 67 -8.83 1.25 -31.08
CA ASP A 67 -8.29 1.22 -32.44
C ASP A 67 -7.15 0.21 -32.62
N SER A 68 -6.70 -0.43 -31.55
CA SER A 68 -5.58 -1.36 -31.60
C SER A 68 -5.95 -2.68 -32.24
N PRO A 69 -5.29 -3.12 -33.33
CA PRO A 69 -5.50 -4.43 -33.94
C PRO A 69 -5.25 -5.59 -32.98
N LYS A 70 -4.53 -5.35 -31.88
CA LYS A 70 -4.15 -6.35 -30.89
C LYS A 70 -5.30 -6.74 -29.96
N TYR A 71 -6.22 -5.82 -29.66
CA TYR A 71 -7.21 -6.05 -28.61
C TYR A 71 -8.62 -6.38 -29.16
N HIS A 72 -8.99 -5.93 -30.37
CA HIS A 72 -10.31 -6.12 -30.98
C HIS A 72 -11.47 -5.87 -30.00
N ILE A 73 -11.37 -4.83 -29.17
CA ILE A 73 -12.32 -4.47 -28.12
C ILE A 73 -12.94 -3.10 -28.43
N SER A 74 -14.13 -2.83 -27.91
CA SER A 74 -14.74 -1.52 -28.06
C SER A 74 -13.95 -0.46 -27.30
N GLU A 75 -13.93 0.79 -27.81
CA GLU A 75 -13.27 1.96 -27.21
C GLU A 75 -13.68 2.16 -25.73
N HIS A 76 -14.90 1.77 -25.39
CA HIS A 76 -15.45 1.94 -24.03
C HIS A 76 -15.18 0.75 -23.10
N TYR A 77 -14.55 -0.33 -23.55
CA TYR A 77 -14.40 -1.55 -22.76
C TYR A 77 -13.73 -1.32 -21.40
N PHE A 78 -12.58 -0.65 -21.39
CA PHE A 78 -11.85 -0.39 -20.16
C PHE A 78 -12.59 0.57 -19.24
N PHE A 79 -13.23 1.60 -19.81
CA PHE A 79 -14.03 2.55 -19.05
C PHE A 79 -15.22 1.88 -18.35
N VAL A 80 -16.00 1.09 -19.08
CA VAL A 80 -17.17 0.38 -18.51
C VAL A 80 -16.71 -0.56 -17.40
N ARG A 81 -15.62 -1.29 -17.62
CA ARG A 81 -15.06 -2.19 -16.61
C ARG A 81 -14.56 -1.43 -15.39
N HIS A 82 -13.97 -0.26 -15.56
CA HIS A 82 -13.55 0.61 -14.47
C HIS A 82 -14.74 1.10 -13.65
N VAL A 83 -15.81 1.57 -14.29
CA VAL A 83 -17.04 2.01 -13.62
C VAL A 83 -17.70 0.87 -12.83
N ILE A 84 -17.79 -0.32 -13.42
CA ILE A 84 -18.30 -1.50 -12.69
C ILE A 84 -17.45 -1.78 -11.45
N SER A 85 -16.11 -1.75 -11.58
CA SER A 85 -15.21 -1.95 -10.46
C SER A 85 -15.38 -0.89 -9.37
N LEU A 86 -15.61 0.38 -9.74
CA LEU A 86 -15.90 1.46 -8.80
C LEU A 86 -17.21 1.24 -8.04
N VAL A 87 -18.28 0.81 -8.73
CA VAL A 87 -19.56 0.50 -8.08
C VAL A 87 -19.39 -0.64 -7.06
N VAL A 88 -18.67 -1.71 -7.45
CA VAL A 88 -18.36 -2.82 -6.54
C VAL A 88 -17.53 -2.36 -5.35
N ALA A 89 -16.52 -1.49 -5.58
CA ALA A 89 -15.68 -0.94 -4.52
C ALA A 89 -16.48 -0.06 -3.55
N LEU A 90 -17.38 0.81 -4.04
CA LEU A 90 -18.25 1.64 -3.22
C LEU A 90 -19.21 0.78 -2.38
N PHE A 91 -19.77 -0.28 -2.96
CA PHE A 91 -20.61 -1.21 -2.22
C PHE A 91 -19.81 -1.95 -1.14
N GLY A 92 -18.60 -2.38 -1.46
CA GLY A 92 -17.66 -2.97 -0.48
C GLY A 92 -17.32 -1.98 0.65
N ALA A 93 -17.02 -0.73 0.31
CA ALA A 93 -16.73 0.33 1.28
C ALA A 93 -17.94 0.58 2.20
N TYR A 94 -19.15 0.59 1.65
CA TYR A 94 -20.38 0.70 2.43
C TYR A 94 -20.54 -0.44 3.44
N ILE A 95 -20.29 -1.68 3.04
CA ILE A 95 -20.32 -2.85 3.95
C ILE A 95 -19.27 -2.68 5.04
N VAL A 96 -18.02 -2.39 4.68
CA VAL A 96 -16.91 -2.23 5.63
C VAL A 96 -17.19 -1.14 6.65
N TRP A 97 -17.80 -0.04 6.23
CA TRP A 97 -18.20 1.06 7.10
C TRP A 97 -19.14 0.61 8.24
N HIS A 98 -20.03 -0.35 7.97
CA HIS A 98 -20.99 -0.84 8.96
C HIS A 98 -20.46 -1.94 9.87
N ILE A 99 -19.27 -2.45 9.61
CA ILE A 99 -18.64 -3.49 10.44
C ILE A 99 -17.98 -2.84 11.67
N PRO A 100 -18.44 -3.16 12.90
CA PRO A 100 -17.87 -2.58 14.12
C PRO A 100 -16.42 -3.06 14.34
N MET A 101 -15.57 -2.22 14.92
CA MET A 101 -14.16 -2.54 15.20
C MET A 101 -13.97 -3.79 16.06
N LYS A 102 -14.92 -4.11 16.92
CA LYS A 102 -14.93 -5.36 17.72
C LYS A 102 -14.97 -6.61 16.82
N ALA A 103 -15.69 -6.55 15.68
CA ALA A 103 -15.74 -7.64 14.71
C ALA A 103 -14.41 -7.78 13.98
N TRP A 104 -13.79 -6.69 13.55
CA TRP A 104 -12.47 -6.69 12.92
C TRP A 104 -11.41 -7.32 13.82
N LYS A 105 -11.41 -6.98 15.12
CA LYS A 105 -10.52 -7.60 16.10
C LYS A 105 -10.71 -9.12 16.19
N LYS A 106 -11.95 -9.63 16.20
CA LYS A 106 -12.24 -11.06 16.23
C LYS A 106 -11.84 -11.76 14.92
N MET A 107 -11.97 -11.06 13.79
CA MET A 107 -11.68 -11.58 12.47
C MET A 107 -10.19 -11.50 12.10
N ALA A 108 -9.36 -10.79 12.85
CA ALA A 108 -7.96 -10.54 12.51
C ALA A 108 -7.19 -11.83 12.17
N PHE A 109 -7.22 -12.82 13.05
CA PHE A 109 -6.55 -14.10 12.83
C PHE A 109 -7.23 -14.97 11.75
N PRO A 110 -8.56 -15.20 11.75
CA PRO A 110 -9.24 -15.93 10.69
C PRO A 110 -9.04 -15.29 9.30
N PHE A 111 -9.09 -13.97 9.21
CA PHE A 111 -8.89 -13.27 7.94
C PHE A 111 -7.44 -13.38 7.44
N PHE A 112 -6.48 -13.36 8.35
CA PHE A 112 -5.08 -13.64 8.03
C PHE A 112 -4.89 -15.06 7.48
N LEU A 113 -5.49 -16.08 8.12
CA LEU A 113 -5.46 -17.46 7.62
C LEU A 113 -6.14 -17.59 6.26
N PHE A 114 -7.25 -16.89 6.05
CA PHE A 114 -7.92 -16.85 4.75
C PHE A 114 -7.00 -16.24 3.67
N GLY A 115 -6.29 -15.14 3.97
CA GLY A 115 -5.29 -14.57 3.06
C GLY A 115 -4.16 -15.56 2.73
N LEU A 116 -3.64 -16.29 3.73
CA LEU A 116 -2.65 -17.34 3.51
C LEU A 116 -3.19 -18.47 2.65
N PHE A 117 -4.42 -18.88 2.88
CA PHE A 117 -5.09 -19.90 2.06
C PHE A 117 -5.20 -19.45 0.59
N LEU A 118 -5.60 -18.21 0.34
CA LEU A 118 -5.67 -17.64 -1.01
C LEU A 118 -4.30 -17.61 -1.68
N LEU A 119 -3.24 -17.19 -0.95
CA LEU A 119 -1.86 -17.21 -1.45
C LEU A 119 -1.40 -18.63 -1.82
N GLY A 120 -1.83 -19.64 -1.08
CA GLY A 120 -1.58 -21.03 -1.43
C GLY A 120 -2.41 -21.50 -2.62
N ALA A 121 -3.69 -21.13 -2.66
CA ALA A 121 -4.64 -21.56 -3.68
C ALA A 121 -4.29 -21.08 -5.10
N VAL A 122 -3.64 -19.90 -5.22
CA VAL A 122 -3.25 -19.36 -6.53
C VAL A 122 -2.24 -20.24 -7.26
N PHE A 123 -1.48 -21.09 -6.55
CA PHE A 123 -0.54 -22.03 -7.17
C PHE A 123 -1.19 -23.31 -7.68
N ILE A 124 -2.48 -23.53 -7.36
CA ILE A 124 -3.20 -24.74 -7.82
C ILE A 124 -3.57 -24.56 -9.30
N PRO A 125 -3.18 -25.50 -10.18
CA PRO A 125 -3.57 -25.45 -11.59
C PRO A 125 -5.10 -25.40 -11.73
N GLY A 126 -5.60 -24.47 -12.54
CA GLY A 126 -7.04 -24.26 -12.76
C GLY A 126 -7.71 -23.23 -11.84
N ILE A 127 -7.08 -22.83 -10.72
CA ILE A 127 -7.57 -21.73 -9.84
C ILE A 127 -6.85 -20.44 -10.19
N GLY A 128 -5.53 -20.47 -10.22
CA GLY A 128 -4.71 -19.29 -10.53
C GLY A 128 -4.60 -19.02 -12.02
N LYS A 129 -4.76 -17.75 -12.41
CA LYS A 129 -4.48 -17.27 -13.76
C LYS A 129 -3.07 -16.69 -13.84
N SER A 130 -2.27 -17.23 -14.75
CA SER A 130 -0.95 -16.70 -15.06
C SER A 130 -1.08 -15.53 -16.03
N THR A 131 -0.48 -14.38 -15.66
CA THR A 131 -0.37 -13.21 -16.53
C THR A 131 1.08 -12.76 -16.50
N ASN A 132 1.69 -12.59 -17.68
CA ASN A 132 3.10 -12.22 -17.82
C ASN A 132 4.07 -13.13 -17.04
N GLY A 133 3.78 -14.44 -16.97
CA GLY A 133 4.63 -15.43 -16.30
C GLY A 133 4.48 -15.48 -14.78
N ALA A 134 3.53 -14.74 -14.19
CA ALA A 134 3.26 -14.73 -12.76
C ALA A 134 1.81 -15.15 -12.46
N CYS A 135 1.64 -16.13 -11.58
CA CYS A 135 0.34 -16.58 -11.10
C CYS A 135 -0.05 -15.74 -9.88
N ARG A 136 -0.85 -14.67 -10.09
CA ARG A 136 -1.20 -13.70 -9.01
C ARG A 136 -2.70 -13.46 -8.91
N TRP A 137 -3.48 -13.94 -9.87
CA TRP A 137 -4.87 -13.59 -10.05
C TRP A 137 -5.77 -14.81 -9.94
N ILE A 138 -6.88 -14.65 -9.25
CA ILE A 138 -7.99 -15.63 -9.25
C ILE A 138 -9.13 -15.01 -10.05
N PRO A 139 -9.53 -15.60 -11.20
CA PRO A 139 -10.64 -15.09 -11.99
C PRO A 139 -11.97 -15.41 -11.30
N LEU A 140 -12.71 -14.39 -10.91
CA LEU A 140 -14.05 -14.49 -10.30
C LEU A 140 -15.17 -14.23 -11.32
N GLY A 141 -14.87 -14.25 -12.61
CA GLY A 141 -15.81 -13.98 -13.69
C GLY A 141 -15.92 -12.50 -14.02
N LEU A 142 -16.55 -11.72 -13.18
CA LEU A 142 -16.75 -10.28 -13.38
C LEU A 142 -15.46 -9.48 -13.21
N PHE A 143 -14.57 -9.90 -12.32
CA PHE A 143 -13.27 -9.26 -12.06
C PHE A 143 -12.23 -10.31 -11.68
N ASN A 144 -10.97 -9.93 -11.80
CA ASN A 144 -9.86 -10.75 -11.34
C ASN A 144 -9.46 -10.28 -9.95
N LEU A 145 -9.43 -11.20 -8.98
CA LEU A 145 -8.97 -10.92 -7.63
C LEU A 145 -7.46 -11.11 -7.56
N GLN A 146 -6.72 -10.06 -7.21
CA GLN A 146 -5.31 -10.19 -6.87
C GLN A 146 -5.15 -10.60 -5.42
N VAL A 147 -4.55 -11.76 -5.20
CA VAL A 147 -4.48 -12.36 -3.87
C VAL A 147 -3.64 -11.54 -2.90
N THR A 148 -2.56 -10.93 -3.39
CA THR A 148 -1.68 -10.07 -2.60
C THR A 148 -2.39 -8.81 -2.08
N GLU A 149 -3.43 -8.29 -2.76
CA GLU A 149 -4.24 -7.15 -2.28
C GLU A 149 -5.03 -7.52 -1.03
N VAL A 150 -5.67 -8.71 -1.05
CA VAL A 150 -6.37 -9.23 0.13
C VAL A 150 -5.39 -9.46 1.27
N MET A 151 -4.21 -10.03 0.96
CA MET A 151 -3.19 -10.31 1.97
C MET A 151 -2.62 -9.04 2.60
N LYS A 152 -2.47 -7.93 1.87
CA LYS A 152 -2.05 -6.63 2.43
C LYS A 152 -3.00 -6.16 3.54
N ILE A 153 -4.31 -6.24 3.31
CA ILE A 153 -5.32 -5.87 4.31
C ILE A 153 -5.28 -6.83 5.49
N ALA A 154 -5.15 -8.12 5.22
CA ALA A 154 -5.07 -9.15 6.25
C ALA A 154 -3.84 -8.97 7.17
N VAL A 155 -2.67 -8.66 6.59
CA VAL A 155 -1.44 -8.35 7.33
C VAL A 155 -1.60 -7.09 8.18
N LEU A 156 -2.21 -6.02 7.64
CA LEU A 156 -2.48 -4.78 8.37
C LEU A 156 -3.28 -5.07 9.66
N ILE A 157 -4.42 -5.76 9.51
CA ILE A 157 -5.34 -6.04 10.61
C ILE A 157 -4.68 -7.00 11.63
N TYR A 158 -3.99 -8.04 11.13
CA TYR A 158 -3.27 -8.99 11.98
C TYR A 158 -2.13 -8.33 12.76
N ALA A 159 -1.32 -7.48 12.11
CA ALA A 159 -0.22 -6.77 12.76
C ALA A 159 -0.73 -5.83 13.85
N ALA A 160 -1.84 -5.12 13.60
CA ALA A 160 -2.47 -4.25 14.60
C ALA A 160 -2.98 -5.03 15.81
N ASP A 161 -3.70 -6.13 15.60
CA ASP A 161 -4.18 -7.00 16.67
C ASP A 161 -3.02 -7.67 17.44
N PHE A 162 -2.00 -8.14 16.73
CA PHE A 162 -0.79 -8.71 17.32
C PHE A 162 -0.09 -7.71 18.23
N THR A 163 0.08 -6.47 17.77
CA THR A 163 0.74 -5.39 18.53
C THR A 163 0.00 -5.10 19.82
N VAL A 164 -1.32 -4.98 19.78
CA VAL A 164 -2.15 -4.77 20.97
C VAL A 164 -2.06 -5.96 21.95
N ARG A 165 -2.17 -7.19 21.45
CA ARG A 165 -2.08 -8.41 22.29
C ARG A 165 -0.72 -8.61 22.94
N LYS A 166 0.35 -8.13 22.30
CA LYS A 166 1.74 -8.32 22.73
C LYS A 166 2.39 -7.04 23.26
N GLN A 167 1.61 -6.00 23.56
CA GLN A 167 2.10 -4.69 23.99
C GLN A 167 3.12 -4.77 25.14
N ASN A 168 2.86 -5.57 26.15
CA ASN A 168 3.77 -5.77 27.28
C ASN A 168 5.10 -6.45 26.93
N TYR A 169 5.19 -7.06 25.74
CA TYR A 169 6.37 -7.79 25.27
C TYR A 169 7.06 -7.11 24.09
N MET A 170 6.59 -5.94 23.66
CA MET A 170 7.14 -5.24 22.48
C MET A 170 8.63 -4.88 22.62
N HIS A 171 9.10 -4.62 23.84
CA HIS A 171 10.52 -4.39 24.09
C HIS A 171 11.38 -5.66 23.97
N SER A 172 10.80 -6.85 23.98
CA SER A 172 11.50 -8.12 23.86
C SER A 172 11.58 -8.60 22.42
N VAL A 173 12.79 -8.78 21.91
CA VAL A 173 13.03 -9.33 20.56
C VAL A 173 12.38 -10.70 20.39
N LYS A 174 12.54 -11.60 21.38
CA LYS A 174 12.06 -12.98 21.28
C LYS A 174 10.53 -13.10 21.35
N LYS A 175 9.86 -12.30 22.19
CA LYS A 175 8.41 -12.42 22.44
C LYS A 175 7.57 -11.42 21.64
N GLY A 176 8.12 -10.25 21.31
CA GLY A 176 7.46 -9.20 20.56
C GLY A 176 7.76 -9.28 19.05
N LEU A 177 9.02 -9.14 18.67
CA LEU A 177 9.40 -8.98 17.26
C LEU A 177 9.48 -10.32 16.49
N LEU A 178 10.18 -11.31 17.05
CA LEU A 178 10.49 -12.57 16.35
C LEU A 178 9.24 -13.32 15.82
N PRO A 179 8.14 -13.44 16.58
CA PRO A 179 6.93 -14.09 16.05
C PRO A 179 6.37 -13.37 14.81
N MET A 180 6.39 -12.03 14.80
CA MET A 180 5.93 -11.27 13.64
C MET A 180 6.87 -11.41 12.45
N LEU A 181 8.18 -11.43 12.67
CA LEU A 181 9.16 -11.68 11.60
C LEU A 181 9.00 -13.09 11.00
N LEU A 182 8.70 -14.10 11.80
CA LEU A 182 8.43 -15.45 11.30
C LEU A 182 7.15 -15.49 10.44
N VAL A 183 6.09 -14.82 10.89
CA VAL A 183 4.85 -14.68 10.12
C VAL A 183 5.12 -13.96 8.79
N MET A 184 5.85 -12.84 8.82
CA MET A 184 6.22 -12.10 7.62
C MET A 184 7.18 -12.89 6.72
N GLY A 185 8.04 -13.74 7.28
CA GLY A 185 8.88 -14.66 6.53
C GLY A 185 8.06 -15.70 5.76
N LEU A 186 7.02 -16.27 6.38
CA LEU A 186 6.10 -17.19 5.71
C LEU A 186 5.32 -16.51 4.58
N VAL A 187 4.74 -15.32 4.85
CA VAL A 187 4.06 -14.53 3.82
C VAL A 187 5.01 -14.19 2.68
N GLY A 188 6.23 -13.74 3.01
CA GLY A 188 7.24 -13.40 2.03
C GLY A 188 7.65 -14.58 1.16
N PHE A 189 7.80 -15.76 1.74
CA PHE A 189 8.10 -16.97 0.99
C PHE A 189 7.03 -17.28 -0.08
N LEU A 190 5.75 -17.16 0.27
CA LEU A 190 4.65 -17.38 -0.67
C LEU A 190 4.58 -16.30 -1.75
N VAL A 191 4.65 -15.03 -1.36
CA VAL A 191 4.54 -13.88 -2.28
C VAL A 191 5.74 -13.80 -3.23
N LEU A 192 6.94 -14.15 -2.76
CA LEU A 192 8.13 -14.18 -3.63
C LEU A 192 8.10 -15.33 -4.64
N LYS A 193 7.35 -16.41 -4.37
CA LYS A 193 7.04 -17.45 -5.38
C LYS A 193 6.10 -16.94 -6.47
N GLU A 194 5.29 -15.90 -6.20
CA GLU A 194 4.46 -15.20 -7.19
C GLU A 194 5.24 -14.12 -7.99
N PRO A 195 6.56 -14.08 -7.94
CA PRO A 195 7.56 -13.04 -8.19
C PRO A 195 7.07 -11.59 -7.91
N ASP A 196 6.36 -11.36 -6.79
CA ASP A 196 5.83 -10.05 -6.40
C ASP A 196 6.61 -9.41 -5.23
N LEU A 197 7.82 -8.95 -5.54
CA LEU A 197 8.67 -8.27 -4.56
C LEU A 197 8.01 -6.97 -4.05
N GLY A 198 7.30 -6.23 -4.91
CA GLY A 198 6.67 -4.96 -4.55
C GLY A 198 5.60 -5.12 -3.48
N ALA A 199 4.68 -6.08 -3.65
CA ALA A 199 3.65 -6.36 -2.65
C ALA A 199 4.27 -6.82 -1.31
N TYR A 200 5.34 -7.63 -1.35
CA TYR A 200 6.02 -8.06 -0.12
C TYR A 200 6.65 -6.88 0.63
N VAL A 201 7.35 -5.98 -0.07
CA VAL A 201 7.94 -4.77 0.53
C VAL A 201 6.87 -3.90 1.19
N MET A 202 5.73 -3.71 0.54
CA MET A 202 4.60 -2.95 1.09
C MET A 202 4.06 -3.61 2.37
N MET A 203 3.83 -4.92 2.38
CA MET A 203 3.36 -5.65 3.57
C MET A 203 4.36 -5.58 4.71
N LEU A 204 5.65 -5.67 4.40
CA LEU A 204 6.73 -5.55 5.38
C LEU A 204 6.78 -4.14 5.98
N ALA A 205 6.70 -3.10 5.14
CA ALA A 205 6.68 -1.71 5.59
C ALA A 205 5.47 -1.43 6.50
N ILE A 206 4.27 -1.90 6.13
CA ILE A 206 3.05 -1.77 6.94
C ILE A 206 3.23 -2.45 8.30
N SER A 207 3.67 -3.71 8.32
CA SER A 207 3.81 -4.45 9.57
C SER A 207 4.89 -3.86 10.48
N MET A 208 6.02 -3.44 9.92
CA MET A 208 7.09 -2.78 10.67
C MET A 208 6.65 -1.41 11.21
N GLY A 209 5.91 -0.62 10.41
CA GLY A 209 5.34 0.65 10.85
C GLY A 209 4.39 0.48 12.04
N ILE A 210 3.52 -0.53 12.00
CA ILE A 210 2.58 -0.83 13.11
C ILE A 210 3.35 -1.28 14.36
N LEU A 211 4.36 -2.13 14.24
CA LEU A 211 5.21 -2.53 15.37
C LEU A 211 5.96 -1.33 15.97
N PHE A 212 6.44 -0.42 15.13
CA PHE A 212 7.09 0.81 15.58
C PHE A 212 6.14 1.68 16.40
N LEU A 213 4.91 1.91 15.89
CA LEU A 213 3.86 2.63 16.64
C LEU A 213 3.45 1.89 17.92
N GLY A 214 3.58 0.57 17.96
CA GLY A 214 3.33 -0.26 19.13
C GLY A 214 4.41 -0.20 20.22
N GLY A 215 5.46 0.61 20.03
CA GLY A 215 6.50 0.85 21.05
C GLY A 215 7.64 -0.18 21.04
N ILE A 216 7.99 -0.73 19.90
CA ILE A 216 9.19 -1.57 19.79
C ILE A 216 10.45 -0.75 20.14
N ASN A 217 11.47 -1.40 20.70
CA ASN A 217 12.75 -0.75 20.97
C ASN A 217 13.36 -0.20 19.67
N LEU A 218 13.64 1.10 19.64
CA LEU A 218 14.14 1.81 18.44
C LEU A 218 15.44 1.19 17.90
N THR A 219 16.36 0.78 18.77
CA THR A 219 17.62 0.15 18.33
C THR A 219 17.35 -1.15 17.59
N VAL A 220 16.44 -1.97 18.11
CA VAL A 220 16.03 -3.23 17.48
C VAL A 220 15.31 -2.98 16.18
N PHE A 221 14.42 -1.98 16.14
CA PHE A 221 13.72 -1.57 14.92
C PHE A 221 14.71 -1.17 13.82
N ILE A 222 15.70 -0.33 14.13
CA ILE A 222 16.73 0.10 13.18
C ILE A 222 17.56 -1.09 12.70
N MET A 223 17.98 -1.99 13.59
CA MET A 223 18.73 -3.20 13.18
C MET A 223 17.94 -4.07 12.20
N VAL A 224 16.65 -4.27 12.46
CA VAL A 224 15.78 -5.05 11.55
C VAL A 224 15.58 -4.31 10.23
N LEU A 225 15.33 -2.99 10.28
CA LEU A 225 15.19 -2.18 9.08
C LEU A 225 16.44 -2.25 8.19
N VAL A 226 17.63 -2.11 8.77
CA VAL A 226 18.91 -2.25 8.04
C VAL A 226 19.06 -3.66 7.47
N GLY A 227 18.72 -4.70 8.24
CA GLY A 227 18.73 -6.09 7.77
C GLY A 227 17.78 -6.34 6.60
N VAL A 228 16.56 -5.79 6.69
CA VAL A 228 15.55 -5.88 5.62
C VAL A 228 16.03 -5.13 4.37
N LEU A 229 16.53 -3.91 4.51
CA LEU A 229 17.08 -3.14 3.38
C LEU A 229 18.26 -3.87 2.74
N GLY A 230 19.16 -4.44 3.54
CA GLY A 230 20.26 -5.26 3.03
C GLY A 230 19.79 -6.50 2.27
N LEU A 231 18.74 -7.18 2.77
CA LEU A 231 18.13 -8.31 2.08
C LEU A 231 17.48 -7.88 0.76
N LEU A 232 16.80 -6.75 0.74
CA LEU A 232 16.18 -6.21 -0.49
C LEU A 232 17.25 -5.88 -1.54
N VAL A 233 18.31 -5.22 -1.15
CA VAL A 233 19.46 -4.95 -2.02
C VAL A 233 20.06 -6.27 -2.55
N PHE A 234 20.29 -7.23 -1.68
CA PHE A 234 20.74 -8.56 -2.10
C PHE A 234 19.78 -9.21 -3.10
N MET A 235 18.48 -9.18 -2.85
CA MET A 235 17.48 -9.75 -3.76
C MET A 235 17.40 -9.05 -5.11
N ILE A 236 17.69 -7.74 -5.18
CA ILE A 236 17.77 -7.01 -6.46
C ILE A 236 18.98 -7.53 -7.26
N PHE A 237 20.13 -7.62 -6.65
CA PHE A 237 21.38 -8.01 -7.33
C PHE A 237 21.51 -9.52 -7.57
N ALA A 238 20.81 -10.35 -6.79
CA ALA A 238 20.79 -11.80 -6.99
C ALA A 238 20.11 -12.24 -8.30
N ALA A 239 19.29 -11.38 -8.92
CA ALA A 239 18.64 -11.68 -10.19
C ALA A 239 19.05 -10.66 -11.26
N SER A 240 19.71 -11.10 -12.32
CA SER A 240 20.22 -10.24 -13.41
C SER A 240 19.15 -9.32 -14.03
N TRP A 241 17.92 -9.82 -14.19
CA TRP A 241 16.83 -9.02 -14.75
C TRP A 241 16.36 -7.88 -13.81
N ARG A 242 16.43 -8.07 -12.47
CA ARG A 242 16.09 -7.03 -11.48
C ARG A 242 17.20 -5.97 -11.42
N ALA A 243 18.46 -6.43 -11.34
CA ALA A 243 19.62 -5.54 -11.39
C ALA A 243 19.61 -4.67 -12.66
N ALA A 244 19.33 -5.28 -13.80
CA ALA A 244 19.27 -4.56 -15.07
C ALA A 244 18.12 -3.52 -15.11
N ARG A 245 16.96 -3.78 -14.48
CA ARG A 245 15.90 -2.78 -14.31
C ARG A 245 16.32 -1.64 -13.40
N PHE A 246 17.05 -1.95 -12.32
CA PHE A 246 17.55 -0.94 -11.39
C PHE A 246 18.55 0.00 -12.08
N PHE A 247 19.50 -0.52 -12.85
CA PHE A 247 20.43 0.31 -13.61
C PHE A 247 19.74 1.11 -14.72
N ALA A 248 18.77 0.52 -15.42
CA ALA A 248 17.99 1.23 -16.42
C ALA A 248 17.17 2.39 -15.82
N TYR A 249 16.75 2.29 -14.56
CA TYR A 249 16.10 3.39 -13.83
C TYR A 249 17.08 4.56 -13.54
N LEU A 250 18.36 4.27 -13.28
CA LEU A 250 19.36 5.30 -13.01
C LEU A 250 19.78 6.08 -14.27
N ASP A 251 19.78 5.41 -15.42
CA ASP A 251 20.05 6.04 -16.72
C ASP A 251 19.00 5.62 -17.75
N PRO A 252 17.79 6.23 -17.70
CA PRO A 252 16.70 5.89 -18.59
C PRO A 252 16.91 6.37 -20.04
N TRP A 253 17.84 7.31 -20.27
CA TRP A 253 18.07 7.94 -21.56
C TRP A 253 19.15 7.24 -22.40
N GLU A 254 19.91 6.34 -21.83
CA GLU A 254 20.79 5.49 -22.62
C GLU A 254 19.98 4.73 -23.67
N ILE A 255 20.44 4.74 -24.92
CA ILE A 255 19.69 4.21 -26.08
C ILE A 255 19.25 2.76 -25.86
N SER A 256 20.10 1.92 -25.28
CA SER A 256 19.80 0.52 -24.96
C SER A 256 18.69 0.38 -23.91
N ASN A 257 18.62 1.30 -22.95
CA ASN A 257 17.63 1.33 -21.89
C ASN A 257 16.31 1.96 -22.39
N ALA A 258 16.39 3.09 -23.07
CA ALA A 258 15.23 3.84 -23.56
C ALA A 258 14.38 3.02 -24.55
N GLN A 259 14.98 2.17 -25.37
CA GLN A 259 14.28 1.26 -26.29
C GLN A 259 13.98 -0.11 -25.69
N GLY A 260 14.38 -0.35 -24.44
CA GLY A 260 14.27 -1.64 -23.77
C GLY A 260 13.64 -1.55 -22.38
N LYS A 261 14.48 -1.73 -21.34
CA LYS A 261 14.01 -1.90 -19.95
C LYS A 261 13.48 -0.63 -19.31
N ALA A 262 13.92 0.54 -19.76
CA ALA A 262 13.44 1.84 -19.30
C ALA A 262 12.42 2.48 -20.26
N TYR A 263 11.97 1.78 -21.31
CA TYR A 263 11.03 2.31 -22.29
C TYR A 263 9.80 2.97 -21.65
N GLN A 264 9.13 2.28 -20.73
CA GLN A 264 7.97 2.83 -20.02
C GLN A 264 8.32 4.06 -19.16
N LEU A 265 9.48 4.05 -18.51
CA LEU A 265 9.93 5.16 -17.68
C LEU A 265 10.28 6.38 -18.54
N SER A 266 11.05 6.21 -19.61
CA SER A 266 11.43 7.31 -20.50
C SER A 266 10.20 7.96 -21.14
N HIS A 267 9.24 7.16 -21.65
CA HIS A 267 7.99 7.69 -22.20
C HIS A 267 7.11 8.37 -21.15
N SER A 268 7.08 7.88 -19.89
CA SER A 268 6.39 8.59 -18.82
C SER A 268 7.01 9.94 -18.49
N LEU A 269 8.35 10.04 -18.51
CA LEU A 269 9.05 11.30 -18.31
C LEU A 269 8.83 12.28 -19.47
N ILE A 270 8.77 11.78 -20.73
CA ILE A 270 8.41 12.58 -21.90
C ILE A 270 6.99 13.15 -21.72
N ALA A 271 6.03 12.33 -21.30
CA ALA A 271 4.66 12.77 -21.02
C ALA A 271 4.63 13.94 -20.03
N PHE A 272 5.31 13.80 -18.88
CA PHE A 272 5.41 14.89 -17.89
C PHE A 272 6.09 16.14 -18.46
N GLY A 273 7.20 15.98 -19.21
CA GLY A 273 7.91 17.11 -19.83
C GLY A 273 7.06 17.86 -20.83
N ARG A 274 6.26 17.12 -21.62
CA ARG A 274 5.39 17.69 -22.63
C ARG A 274 4.19 18.44 -22.07
N GLY A 275 3.69 18.01 -20.89
CA GLY A 275 2.57 18.67 -20.24
C GLY A 275 2.89 20.04 -19.65
N GLU A 276 4.16 20.37 -19.46
CA GLU A 276 4.59 21.65 -18.90
C GLU A 276 3.79 22.07 -17.67
N SER A 277 3.38 23.36 -17.56
CA SER A 277 2.64 23.87 -16.40
C SER A 277 1.15 23.57 -16.45
N TRP A 278 0.51 23.62 -17.63
CA TRP A 278 -0.96 23.59 -17.77
C TRP A 278 -1.49 22.41 -18.59
N GLY A 279 -0.62 21.60 -19.12
CA GLY A 279 -0.97 20.48 -19.98
C GLY A 279 -1.22 20.85 -21.45
N VAL A 280 -1.25 19.82 -22.27
CA VAL A 280 -1.58 19.96 -23.70
C VAL A 280 -3.09 20.07 -23.95
N GLY A 281 -3.92 19.74 -22.97
CA GLY A 281 -5.36 19.70 -23.07
C GLY A 281 -5.91 18.28 -22.85
N LEU A 282 -7.13 18.20 -22.34
CA LEU A 282 -7.83 16.93 -22.13
C LEU A 282 -8.06 16.23 -23.48
N GLY A 283 -7.62 15.00 -23.59
CA GLY A 283 -7.75 14.21 -24.81
C GLY A 283 -6.57 14.31 -25.79
N ASP A 284 -5.69 15.31 -25.66
CA ASP A 284 -4.62 15.60 -26.63
C ASP A 284 -3.27 14.97 -26.29
N ALA A 285 -3.20 14.10 -25.28
CA ALA A 285 -1.98 13.36 -24.98
C ALA A 285 -1.57 12.45 -26.14
N ILE A 286 -0.30 12.50 -26.53
CA ILE A 286 0.27 11.65 -27.59
C ILE A 286 0.73 10.32 -26.99
N GLU A 287 1.30 10.33 -25.79
CA GLU A 287 1.87 9.13 -25.18
C GLU A 287 0.84 8.01 -24.97
N LYS A 288 -0.45 8.32 -24.81
CA LYS A 288 -1.53 7.33 -24.77
C LYS A 288 -1.81 6.65 -26.12
N GLN A 289 -1.34 7.20 -27.23
CA GLN A 289 -1.54 6.65 -28.57
C GLN A 289 -0.55 5.51 -28.86
N HIS A 290 -0.55 4.48 -28.01
CA HIS A 290 0.28 3.27 -28.06
C HIS A 290 1.79 3.48 -27.81
N TYR A 291 2.27 4.70 -27.53
CA TYR A 291 3.65 4.95 -27.17
C TYR A 291 3.95 4.51 -25.74
N LEU A 292 3.08 4.80 -24.79
CA LEU A 292 3.24 4.41 -23.39
C LEU A 292 2.39 3.16 -23.08
N PRO A 293 3.01 1.98 -22.89
CA PRO A 293 2.29 0.78 -22.45
C PRO A 293 1.67 0.97 -21.07
N GLU A 294 0.50 0.39 -20.84
CA GLU A 294 -0.24 0.46 -19.56
C GLU A 294 -0.54 1.91 -19.11
N ALA A 295 -0.77 2.81 -20.08
CA ALA A 295 -1.07 4.22 -19.86
C ALA A 295 -2.33 4.44 -18.99
N HIS A 296 -3.33 3.54 -19.10
CA HIS A 296 -4.61 3.61 -18.40
C HIS A 296 -4.59 2.95 -16.99
N THR A 297 -3.48 2.30 -16.61
CA THR A 297 -3.29 1.61 -15.34
C THR A 297 -2.09 2.17 -14.59
N ASP A 298 -0.90 1.60 -14.81
CA ASP A 298 0.31 1.90 -14.05
C ASP A 298 0.85 3.31 -14.29
N PHE A 299 0.63 3.87 -15.47
CA PHE A 299 1.16 5.18 -15.90
C PHE A 299 0.08 6.25 -16.08
N ILE A 300 -1.08 6.08 -15.46
CA ILE A 300 -2.19 7.05 -15.58
C ILE A 300 -1.77 8.47 -15.13
N LEU A 301 -0.91 8.56 -14.10
CA LEU A 301 -0.41 9.85 -13.63
C LEU A 301 0.47 10.57 -14.68
N ALA A 302 1.17 9.83 -15.54
CA ALA A 302 1.93 10.40 -16.64
C ALA A 302 0.98 11.04 -17.67
N ILE A 303 -0.15 10.38 -17.99
CA ILE A 303 -1.17 10.94 -18.88
C ILE A 303 -1.86 12.17 -18.24
N VAL A 304 -2.14 12.13 -16.92
CA VAL A 304 -2.59 13.33 -16.20
C VAL A 304 -1.57 14.46 -16.33
N GLY A 305 -0.27 14.14 -16.17
CA GLY A 305 0.81 15.11 -16.30
C GLY A 305 0.90 15.69 -17.71
N GLU A 306 0.65 14.90 -18.76
CA GLU A 306 0.63 15.36 -20.15
C GLU A 306 -0.61 16.21 -20.44
N GLU A 307 -1.82 15.74 -20.05
CA GLU A 307 -3.08 16.43 -20.40
C GLU A 307 -3.38 17.66 -19.53
N LEU A 308 -3.11 17.59 -18.22
CA LEU A 308 -3.42 18.64 -17.23
C LEU A 308 -2.17 19.37 -16.71
N GLY A 309 -0.98 18.97 -17.13
CA GLY A 309 0.27 19.56 -16.76
C GLY A 309 0.63 19.40 -15.26
N PHE A 310 1.61 20.18 -14.85
CA PHE A 310 2.04 20.24 -13.45
C PHE A 310 0.89 20.62 -12.50
N ALA A 311 0.01 21.53 -12.91
CA ALA A 311 -1.14 21.94 -12.11
C ALA A 311 -2.08 20.77 -11.78
N GLY A 312 -2.39 19.89 -12.75
CA GLY A 312 -3.21 18.70 -12.52
C GLY A 312 -2.56 17.70 -11.57
N VAL A 313 -1.27 17.45 -11.73
CA VAL A 313 -0.51 16.57 -10.83
C VAL A 313 -0.48 17.13 -9.41
N MET A 314 -0.23 18.43 -9.24
CA MET A 314 -0.21 19.09 -7.93
C MET A 314 -1.59 19.06 -7.26
N LEU A 315 -2.67 19.23 -8.02
CA LEU A 315 -4.03 19.10 -7.52
C LEU A 315 -4.27 17.69 -6.91
N ILE A 316 -3.87 16.64 -7.64
CA ILE A 316 -3.98 15.27 -7.13
C ILE A 316 -3.16 15.08 -5.86
N LEU A 317 -1.91 15.55 -5.83
CA LEU A 317 -1.05 15.45 -4.66
C LEU A 317 -1.63 16.18 -3.44
N VAL A 318 -2.14 17.39 -3.62
CA VAL A 318 -2.81 18.16 -2.56
C VAL A 318 -4.06 17.42 -2.07
N CYS A 319 -4.87 16.88 -2.97
CA CYS A 319 -6.03 16.06 -2.61
C CYS A 319 -5.65 14.82 -1.80
N LEU A 320 -4.57 14.13 -2.16
CA LEU A 320 -4.08 12.94 -1.44
C LEU A 320 -3.48 13.28 -0.07
N LEU A 321 -2.88 14.45 0.08
CA LEU A 321 -2.29 14.91 1.34
C LEU A 321 -3.32 15.51 2.31
N TYR A 322 -4.43 16.06 1.79
CA TYR A 322 -5.47 16.68 2.60
C TYR A 322 -6.13 15.74 3.63
N PRO A 323 -6.42 14.46 3.31
CA PRO A 323 -7.01 13.53 4.27
C PRO A 323 -6.11 13.11 5.43
N SER A 324 -4.85 13.54 5.44
CA SER A 324 -3.93 13.21 6.53
C SER A 324 -4.27 14.03 7.77
N PRO A 325 -4.91 13.45 8.82
CA PRO A 325 -5.25 14.18 10.03
C PRO A 325 -3.96 14.66 10.69
N SER A 326 -3.84 15.97 10.86
CA SER A 326 -2.73 16.55 11.61
C SER A 326 -2.90 16.21 13.10
N PRO A 327 -1.83 15.80 13.82
CA PRO A 327 -1.88 15.64 15.28
C PRO A 327 -2.27 16.93 16.03
N ARG A 328 -2.25 18.06 15.34
CA ARG A 328 -2.64 19.38 15.87
C ARG A 328 -4.09 19.74 15.55
N ASP A 329 -4.83 18.88 14.84
CA ASP A 329 -6.22 19.17 14.53
C ASP A 329 -7.04 19.05 15.83
N PRO A 330 -7.74 20.14 16.29
CA PRO A 330 -8.49 20.11 17.52
C PRO A 330 -9.65 19.12 17.52
N LYS A 331 -10.06 18.61 16.34
CA LYS A 331 -11.05 17.53 16.22
C LYS A 331 -10.49 16.18 16.61
N THR A 332 -9.19 15.93 16.41
CA THR A 332 -8.53 14.66 16.75
C THR A 332 -8.00 14.66 18.18
N SER A 333 -7.74 15.82 18.79
CA SER A 333 -7.28 15.92 20.20
C SER A 333 -8.37 15.61 21.23
N ARG A 334 -9.62 15.41 20.81
CA ARG A 334 -10.75 15.00 21.67
C ARG A 334 -11.11 13.52 21.53
N MET A 335 -10.37 12.76 20.74
CA MET A 335 -10.37 11.30 20.67
C MET A 335 -9.23 10.75 21.51
#